data_9cdc08a5543326c137a3688d8f3eb163
#
_entry.id   9cdc08a5543326c137a3688d8f3eb163
#
_cell.length_a   1.000
_cell.length_b   1.000
_cell.length_c   1.000
_cell.angle_alpha   90.00
_cell.angle_beta   90.00
_cell.angle_gamma   90.00
#
_symmetry.space_group_name_H-M   'P 1'
#
loop_
_entity.id
_entity.type
_entity.pdbx_description
1 polymer ?
#
loop_
_entity_poly.entity_id
_entity_poly.type
_entity_poly.pdbx_seq_one_letter_code
_entity_poly.pdbx_strand_id
1 'polypeptide(L)'
;EYLIQQQKVNQLTAEYAKEHFDELKIRQVSYILIKFTDRNNPTAEPTEDEAARMKAVDDELAAGDDFATVASKHSEDTSTSVNGGILGVIDKNTSTLDAAFLEASLALNEGEVSKWVRSSNFGYFRIIANATTQAKLEEVAGDNPYLTLVQNYDTTLSNQALWAKAKELGIDFKGNTELEN
;
A
#
# COMPACT_ATOMS: atom_id res chain seq x y z
N GLU A 1 12.75 -0.33 -29.22
CA GLU A 1 13.19 -1.62 -28.62
C GLU A 1 13.13 -1.58 -27.09
N TYR A 2 13.74 -0.58 -26.42
CA TYR A 2 13.72 -0.43 -24.96
C TYR A 2 12.29 -0.41 -24.36
N LEU A 3 11.37 0.36 -24.93
CA LEU A 3 10.00 0.46 -24.47
C LEU A 3 9.24 -0.87 -24.57
N ILE A 4 9.53 -1.66 -25.63
CA ILE A 4 8.92 -2.98 -25.80
C ILE A 4 9.44 -3.96 -24.76
N GLN A 5 10.71 -3.91 -24.43
CA GLN A 5 11.30 -4.75 -23.37
C GLN A 5 10.71 -4.39 -22.00
N GLN A 6 10.58 -3.09 -21.69
CA GLN A 6 9.99 -2.62 -20.44
C GLN A 6 8.53 -3.07 -20.31
N GLN A 7 7.74 -2.98 -21.37
CA GLN A 7 6.35 -3.47 -21.37
C GLN A 7 6.26 -4.98 -21.10
N LYS A 8 7.17 -5.78 -21.68
CA LYS A 8 7.20 -7.22 -21.43
C LYS A 8 7.57 -7.55 -19.98
N VAL A 9 8.53 -6.84 -19.40
CA VAL A 9 8.91 -7.01 -17.99
C VAL A 9 7.73 -6.62 -17.09
N ASN A 10 7.05 -5.52 -17.37
CA ASN A 10 5.90 -5.08 -16.60
C ASN A 10 4.76 -6.10 -16.66
N GLN A 11 4.47 -6.64 -17.85
CA GLN A 11 3.46 -7.67 -18.03
C GLN A 11 3.81 -8.95 -17.25
N LEU A 12 5.04 -9.45 -17.39
CA LEU A 12 5.52 -10.62 -16.68
C LEU A 12 5.43 -10.43 -15.15
N THR A 13 5.78 -9.23 -14.68
CA THR A 13 5.73 -8.91 -13.25
C THR A 13 4.29 -8.87 -12.76
N ALA A 14 3.36 -8.32 -13.55
CA ALA A 14 1.94 -8.31 -13.22
C ALA A 14 1.34 -9.72 -13.17
N GLU A 15 1.72 -10.59 -14.11
CA GLU A 15 1.31 -12.01 -14.13
C GLU A 15 1.84 -12.74 -12.88
N TYR A 16 3.11 -12.56 -12.54
CA TYR A 16 3.72 -13.12 -11.34
C TYR A 16 3.02 -12.63 -10.07
N ALA A 17 2.75 -11.34 -9.96
CA ALA A 17 2.03 -10.77 -8.82
C ALA A 17 0.63 -11.38 -8.66
N LYS A 18 -0.08 -11.60 -9.75
CA LYS A 18 -1.39 -12.23 -9.76
C LYS A 18 -1.33 -13.70 -9.28
N GLU A 19 -0.36 -14.46 -9.75
CA GLU A 19 -0.16 -15.87 -9.36
C GLU A 19 0.25 -16.03 -7.90
N HIS A 20 1.00 -15.05 -7.36
CA HIS A 20 1.51 -15.05 -5.98
C HIS A 20 0.76 -14.07 -5.06
N PHE A 21 -0.50 -13.74 -5.37
CA PHE A 21 -1.30 -12.74 -4.70
C PHE A 21 -1.30 -12.85 -3.17
N ASP A 22 -1.63 -14.05 -2.67
CA ASP A 22 -1.72 -14.30 -1.23
C ASP A 22 -0.34 -14.30 -0.55
N GLU A 23 0.67 -14.87 -1.20
CA GLU A 23 2.03 -14.89 -0.70
C GLU A 23 2.61 -13.48 -0.57
N LEU A 24 2.37 -12.64 -1.56
CA LEU A 24 2.80 -11.24 -1.58
C LEU A 24 1.94 -10.34 -0.69
N LYS A 25 0.80 -10.85 -0.19
CA LYS A 25 -0.19 -10.09 0.58
C LYS A 25 -0.65 -8.83 -0.15
N ILE A 26 -0.92 -8.95 -1.43
CA ILE A 26 -1.36 -7.82 -2.26
C ILE A 26 -2.71 -7.31 -1.78
N ARG A 27 -2.85 -5.98 -1.69
CA ARG A 27 -4.09 -5.32 -1.28
C ARG A 27 -4.17 -3.89 -1.74
N GLN A 28 -5.38 -3.35 -1.79
CA GLN A 28 -5.61 -1.93 -1.93
C GLN A 28 -5.99 -1.34 -0.57
N VAL A 29 -5.39 -0.20 -0.24
CA VAL A 29 -5.65 0.50 1.02
C VAL A 29 -5.97 1.96 0.79
N SER A 30 -6.77 2.51 1.71
CA SER A 30 -6.97 3.95 1.88
C SER A 30 -6.57 4.35 3.29
N TYR A 31 -6.29 5.64 3.49
CA TYR A 31 -5.94 6.16 4.81
C TYR A 31 -6.40 7.59 5.05
N ILE A 32 -6.50 7.92 6.32
CA ILE A 32 -6.62 9.26 6.85
C ILE A 32 -5.35 9.58 7.61
N LEU A 33 -4.72 10.71 7.33
CA LEU A 33 -3.54 11.19 8.04
C LEU A 33 -3.91 12.41 8.88
N ILE A 34 -3.60 12.34 10.17
CA ILE A 34 -3.52 13.49 11.07
C ILE A 34 -2.04 13.76 11.33
N LYS A 35 -1.52 14.88 10.82
CA LYS A 35 -0.11 15.23 10.92
C LYS A 35 0.28 15.61 12.34
N PHE A 36 1.54 15.35 12.70
CA PHE A 36 2.10 15.92 13.91
C PHE A 36 1.99 17.44 13.92
N THR A 37 1.58 18.00 15.03
CA THR A 37 1.53 19.46 15.25
C THR A 37 2.92 20.07 15.14
N ASP A 38 3.93 19.41 15.73
CA ASP A 38 5.35 19.75 15.56
C ASP A 38 6.11 18.55 14.98
N ARG A 39 6.44 18.63 13.70
CA ARG A 39 7.20 17.57 13.01
C ARG A 39 8.65 17.45 13.49
N ASN A 40 9.22 18.51 14.02
CA ASN A 40 10.62 18.51 14.46
C ASN A 40 10.76 17.93 15.86
N ASN A 41 9.68 17.93 16.63
CA ASN A 41 9.65 17.38 17.98
C ASN A 41 8.34 16.64 18.25
N PRO A 42 8.08 15.50 17.55
CA PRO A 42 6.85 14.75 17.74
C PRO A 42 6.83 14.13 19.14
N THR A 43 5.76 14.34 19.88
CA THR A 43 5.54 13.73 21.19
C THR A 43 5.23 12.24 21.07
N ALA A 44 5.51 11.45 22.11
CA ALA A 44 5.19 10.02 22.14
C ALA A 44 3.66 9.78 22.07
N GLU A 45 2.90 10.63 22.78
CA GLU A 45 1.45 10.63 22.79
C GLU A 45 0.90 11.82 21.97
N PRO A 46 -0.32 11.72 21.44
CA PRO A 46 -0.94 12.83 20.73
C PRO A 46 -1.07 14.06 21.61
N THR A 47 -0.80 15.22 21.03
CA THR A 47 -1.15 16.49 21.67
C THR A 47 -2.67 16.63 21.80
N GLU A 48 -3.17 17.56 22.62
CA GLU A 48 -4.62 17.80 22.75
C GLU A 48 -5.26 18.15 21.41
N ASP A 49 -4.58 18.91 20.56
CA ASP A 49 -5.05 19.28 19.23
C ASP A 49 -5.08 18.07 18.27
N GLU A 50 -4.03 17.25 18.25
CA GLU A 50 -3.99 16.01 17.49
C GLU A 50 -5.09 15.04 17.93
N ALA A 51 -5.24 14.85 19.24
CA ALA A 51 -6.28 14.00 19.80
C ALA A 51 -7.69 14.49 19.46
N ALA A 52 -7.93 15.80 19.44
CA ALA A 52 -9.21 16.36 19.04
C ALA A 52 -9.53 16.10 17.56
N ARG A 53 -8.53 16.23 16.67
CA ARG A 53 -8.68 15.93 15.25
C ARG A 53 -8.89 14.43 15.00
N MET A 54 -8.14 13.57 15.68
CA MET A 54 -8.32 12.12 15.64
C MET A 54 -9.73 11.73 16.11
N LYS A 55 -10.20 12.34 17.20
CA LYS A 55 -11.54 12.09 17.72
C LYS A 55 -12.65 12.48 16.75
N ALA A 56 -12.50 13.58 16.03
CA ALA A 56 -13.49 13.99 15.03
C ALA A 56 -13.64 12.93 13.92
N VAL A 57 -12.53 12.33 13.47
CA VAL A 57 -12.53 11.20 12.53
C VAL A 57 -13.26 9.98 13.14
N ASP A 58 -12.88 9.62 14.37
CA ASP A 58 -13.48 8.45 15.04
C ASP A 58 -14.97 8.61 15.27
N ASP A 59 -15.45 9.81 15.64
CA ASP A 59 -16.86 10.11 15.86
C ASP A 59 -17.67 9.92 14.55
N GLU A 60 -17.18 10.39 13.40
CA GLU A 60 -17.87 10.25 12.12
C GLU A 60 -17.85 8.79 11.62
N LEU A 61 -16.72 8.10 11.73
CA LEU A 61 -16.66 6.67 11.40
C LEU A 61 -17.59 5.83 12.31
N ALA A 62 -17.68 6.17 13.60
CA ALA A 62 -18.59 5.50 14.54
C ALA A 62 -20.07 5.81 14.27
N ALA A 63 -20.37 6.98 13.68
CA ALA A 63 -21.72 7.32 13.22
C ALA A 63 -22.13 6.55 11.94
N GLY A 64 -21.18 5.86 11.30
CA GLY A 64 -21.41 5.06 10.09
C GLY A 64 -21.14 5.82 8.80
N ASP A 65 -20.48 6.96 8.87
CA ASP A 65 -20.07 7.68 7.68
C ASP A 65 -19.04 6.85 6.86
N ASP A 66 -19.13 6.97 5.56
CA ASP A 66 -18.23 6.30 4.64
C ASP A 66 -16.79 6.78 4.79
N PHE A 67 -15.85 5.82 4.84
CA PHE A 67 -14.42 6.11 5.06
C PHE A 67 -13.85 7.12 4.06
N ALA A 68 -14.21 7.01 2.77
CA ALA A 68 -13.73 7.92 1.74
C ALA A 68 -14.24 9.35 1.94
N THR A 69 -15.49 9.50 2.41
CA THR A 69 -16.08 10.79 2.77
C THR A 69 -15.35 11.41 3.96
N VAL A 70 -15.11 10.63 5.02
CA VAL A 70 -14.35 11.08 6.20
C VAL A 70 -12.92 11.42 5.84
N ALA A 71 -12.27 10.61 4.98
CA ALA A 71 -10.92 10.89 4.49
C ALA A 71 -10.84 12.20 3.70
N SER A 72 -11.80 12.45 2.81
CA SER A 72 -11.86 13.70 2.04
C SER A 72 -12.03 14.93 2.91
N LYS A 73 -12.70 14.80 4.06
CA LYS A 73 -12.98 15.90 4.97
C LYS A 73 -11.85 16.17 5.97
N HIS A 74 -11.23 15.11 6.49
CA HIS A 74 -10.33 15.20 7.63
C HIS A 74 -8.87 14.87 7.33
N SER A 75 -8.58 14.11 6.26
CA SER A 75 -7.19 13.74 5.98
C SER A 75 -6.36 14.96 5.60
N GLU A 76 -5.25 15.13 6.28
CA GLU A 76 -4.29 16.22 6.04
C GLU A 76 -3.27 15.86 4.96
N ASP A 77 -3.38 14.69 4.35
CA ASP A 77 -2.67 14.38 3.11
C ASP A 77 -3.51 14.80 1.90
N THR A 78 -3.20 15.97 1.37
CA THR A 78 -3.94 16.55 0.24
C THR A 78 -3.75 15.77 -1.07
N SER A 79 -2.75 14.91 -1.16
CA SER A 79 -2.50 14.09 -2.35
C SER A 79 -3.51 12.95 -2.50
N THR A 80 -3.98 12.40 -1.39
CA THR A 80 -4.91 11.26 -1.36
C THR A 80 -6.32 11.65 -0.91
N SER A 81 -6.48 12.66 -0.05
CA SER A 81 -7.78 13.06 0.48
C SER A 81 -8.79 13.42 -0.62
N VAL A 82 -8.35 14.04 -1.71
CA VAL A 82 -9.20 14.38 -2.86
C VAL A 82 -9.84 13.16 -3.54
N ASN A 83 -9.27 11.97 -3.33
CA ASN A 83 -9.76 10.70 -3.84
C ASN A 83 -10.19 9.75 -2.70
N GLY A 84 -10.71 10.28 -1.59
CA GLY A 84 -11.17 9.46 -0.47
C GLY A 84 -10.08 8.71 0.28
N GLY A 85 -8.85 9.24 0.25
CA GLY A 85 -7.71 8.66 0.95
C GLY A 85 -7.06 7.46 0.26
N ILE A 86 -7.42 7.14 -0.99
CA ILE A 86 -6.87 5.97 -1.71
C ILE A 86 -5.36 6.16 -1.90
N LEU A 87 -4.56 5.26 -1.28
CA LEU A 87 -3.13 5.16 -1.54
C LEU A 87 -2.85 4.40 -2.83
N GLY A 88 -3.58 3.32 -3.03
CA GLY A 88 -3.40 2.40 -4.16
C GLY A 88 -3.10 0.97 -3.72
N VAL A 89 -2.50 0.20 -4.63
CA VAL A 89 -2.17 -1.21 -4.41
C VAL A 89 -0.78 -1.32 -3.81
N ILE A 90 -0.67 -2.10 -2.74
CA ILE A 90 0.58 -2.39 -2.01
C ILE A 90 0.78 -3.89 -1.85
N ASP A 91 1.99 -4.29 -1.53
CA ASP A 91 2.35 -5.65 -1.14
C ASP A 91 3.31 -5.67 0.07
N LYS A 92 3.68 -6.86 0.54
CA LYS A 92 4.59 -7.03 1.67
C LYS A 92 5.99 -6.42 1.46
N ASN A 93 6.37 -6.18 0.21
CA ASN A 93 7.69 -5.67 -0.17
C ASN A 93 7.68 -4.14 -0.44
N THR A 94 6.57 -3.45 -0.23
CA THR A 94 6.45 -2.02 -0.48
C THR A 94 7.24 -1.21 0.54
N SER A 95 8.56 -1.20 0.38
CA SER A 95 9.53 -0.62 1.34
C SER A 95 9.56 0.91 1.37
N THR A 96 8.89 1.58 0.43
CA THR A 96 8.80 3.04 0.37
C THR A 96 7.82 3.64 1.37
N LEU A 97 6.98 2.79 1.98
CA LEU A 97 6.02 3.21 3.00
C LEU A 97 6.65 3.23 4.40
N ASP A 98 6.04 4.00 5.29
CA ASP A 98 6.35 3.92 6.72
C ASP A 98 6.13 2.49 7.23
N ALA A 99 7.10 1.96 7.98
CA ALA A 99 7.08 0.56 8.39
C ALA A 99 5.86 0.21 9.26
N ALA A 100 5.47 1.09 10.18
CA ALA A 100 4.29 0.89 11.01
C ALA A 100 3.00 0.93 10.18
N PHE A 101 2.94 1.81 9.18
CA PHE A 101 1.83 1.87 8.23
C PHE A 101 1.71 0.58 7.44
N LEU A 102 2.82 0.09 6.86
CA LEU A 102 2.82 -1.14 6.07
C LEU A 102 2.41 -2.34 6.91
N GLU A 103 3.00 -2.51 8.10
CA GLU A 103 2.67 -3.60 9.01
C GLU A 103 1.18 -3.61 9.36
N ALA A 104 0.64 -2.46 9.77
CA ALA A 104 -0.79 -2.32 10.08
C ALA A 104 -1.67 -2.62 8.86
N SER A 105 -1.31 -2.10 7.68
CA SER A 105 -2.03 -2.36 6.44
C SER A 105 -2.10 -3.85 6.11
N LEU A 106 -0.99 -4.58 6.28
CA LEU A 106 -0.89 -6.01 5.99
C LEU A 106 -1.65 -6.91 6.99
N ALA A 107 -1.99 -6.39 8.16
CA ALA A 107 -2.72 -7.11 9.20
C ALA A 107 -4.25 -7.02 9.07
N LEU A 108 -4.78 -6.05 8.31
CA LEU A 108 -6.21 -5.81 8.18
C LEU A 108 -6.90 -6.88 7.32
N ASN A 109 -8.12 -7.22 7.68
CA ASN A 109 -9.06 -7.94 6.82
C ASN A 109 -9.75 -6.96 5.85
N GLU A 110 -10.39 -7.50 4.81
CA GLU A 110 -11.15 -6.69 3.85
C GLU A 110 -12.26 -5.90 4.55
N GLY A 111 -12.31 -4.59 4.29
CA GLY A 111 -13.26 -3.66 4.93
C GLY A 111 -12.91 -3.27 6.37
N GLU A 112 -11.87 -3.85 6.95
CA GLU A 112 -11.47 -3.54 8.31
C GLU A 112 -10.73 -2.20 8.38
N VAL A 113 -11.06 -1.40 9.41
CA VAL A 113 -10.39 -0.14 9.73
C VAL A 113 -9.43 -0.36 10.89
N SER A 114 -8.16 0.04 10.73
CA SER A 114 -7.14 -0.09 11.77
C SER A 114 -7.47 0.74 13.02
N LYS A 115 -6.79 0.51 14.11
CA LYS A 115 -6.60 1.55 15.14
C LYS A 115 -5.73 2.67 14.58
N TRP A 116 -5.60 3.77 15.32
CA TRP A 116 -4.62 4.79 14.97
C TRP A 116 -3.20 4.23 15.01
N VAL A 117 -2.47 4.41 13.91
CA VAL A 117 -1.10 3.95 13.73
C VAL A 117 -0.19 5.16 13.73
N ARG A 118 0.71 5.23 14.72
CA ARG A 118 1.68 6.32 14.81
C ARG A 118 2.85 6.06 13.86
N SER A 119 3.08 6.98 12.95
CA SER A 119 4.27 7.02 12.10
C SER A 119 5.48 7.59 12.85
N SER A 120 6.67 7.29 12.38
CA SER A 120 7.88 7.94 12.85
C SER A 120 8.03 9.39 12.38
N ASN A 121 7.46 9.74 11.22
CA ASN A 121 7.78 11.01 10.52
C ASN A 121 6.58 11.86 10.12
N PHE A 122 5.36 11.29 10.06
CA PHE A 122 4.22 11.96 9.44
C PHE A 122 3.16 12.42 10.44
N GLY A 123 2.74 11.53 11.32
CA GLY A 123 1.61 11.73 12.21
C GLY A 123 0.94 10.42 12.56
N TYR A 124 -0.38 10.43 12.57
CA TYR A 124 -1.22 9.28 12.90
C TYR A 124 -2.05 8.89 11.68
N PHE A 125 -2.02 7.60 11.35
CA PHE A 125 -2.78 7.02 10.26
C PHE A 125 -3.97 6.24 10.78
N ARG A 126 -5.14 6.41 10.15
CA ARG A 126 -6.29 5.53 10.22
C ARG A 126 -6.41 4.85 8.87
N ILE A 127 -6.36 3.54 8.80
CA ILE A 127 -6.17 2.79 7.54
C ILE A 127 -7.36 1.86 7.34
N ILE A 128 -7.83 1.73 6.11
CA ILE A 128 -8.81 0.70 5.71
C ILE A 128 -8.23 -0.16 4.59
N ALA A 129 -8.45 -1.47 4.66
CA ALA A 129 -8.17 -2.38 3.57
C ALA A 129 -9.40 -2.48 2.65
N ASN A 130 -9.35 -1.82 1.49
CA ASN A 130 -10.47 -1.80 0.53
C ASN A 130 -10.64 -3.15 -0.19
N ALA A 131 -9.51 -3.82 -0.48
CA ALA A 131 -9.48 -5.12 -1.12
C ALA A 131 -8.28 -5.94 -0.62
N THR A 132 -8.54 -7.16 -0.19
CA THR A 132 -7.52 -8.12 0.28
C THR A 132 -7.61 -9.45 -0.47
N THR A 133 -8.60 -9.58 -1.35
CA THR A 133 -8.77 -10.72 -2.25
C THR A 133 -8.57 -10.29 -3.70
N GLN A 134 -8.11 -11.22 -4.53
CA GLN A 134 -7.89 -10.96 -5.96
C GLN A 134 -9.16 -10.47 -6.66
N ALA A 135 -10.30 -11.13 -6.40
CA ALA A 135 -11.58 -10.76 -7.00
C ALA A 135 -12.00 -9.34 -6.62
N LYS A 136 -11.83 -8.97 -5.33
CA LYS A 136 -12.18 -7.63 -4.87
C LYS A 136 -11.22 -6.58 -5.40
N LEU A 137 -9.93 -6.89 -5.49
CA LEU A 137 -8.95 -5.98 -6.06
C LEU A 137 -9.25 -5.67 -7.53
N GLU A 138 -9.56 -6.68 -8.34
CA GLU A 138 -9.92 -6.51 -9.76
C GLU A 138 -11.24 -5.71 -9.91
N GLU A 139 -12.17 -5.84 -8.95
CA GLU A 139 -13.40 -5.03 -8.94
C GLU A 139 -13.14 -3.54 -8.66
N VAL A 140 -12.30 -3.21 -7.66
CA VAL A 140 -12.21 -1.84 -7.14
C VAL A 140 -11.05 -1.02 -7.69
N ALA A 141 -10.00 -1.67 -8.18
CA ALA A 141 -8.77 -1.00 -8.61
C ALA A 141 -8.70 -0.73 -10.13
N GLY A 142 -9.74 -1.05 -10.88
CA GLY A 142 -9.84 -0.80 -12.32
C GLY A 142 -8.94 -1.71 -13.16
N ASP A 143 -8.57 -1.21 -14.35
CA ASP A 143 -7.80 -1.98 -15.33
C ASP A 143 -6.37 -2.26 -14.85
N ASN A 144 -6.08 -3.54 -14.66
CA ASN A 144 -4.78 -4.10 -14.34
C ASN A 144 -4.11 -3.50 -13.08
N PRO A 145 -4.66 -3.76 -11.88
CA PRO A 145 -4.14 -3.25 -10.61
C PRO A 145 -2.69 -3.66 -10.33
N TYR A 146 -2.24 -4.76 -10.92
CA TYR A 146 -0.88 -5.30 -10.74
C TYR A 146 0.19 -4.45 -11.44
N LEU A 147 -0.17 -3.74 -12.53
CA LEU A 147 0.76 -2.80 -13.18
C LEU A 147 1.07 -1.60 -12.29
N THR A 148 0.15 -1.19 -11.45
CA THR A 148 0.38 -0.11 -10.48
C THR A 148 1.44 -0.49 -9.46
N LEU A 149 1.44 -1.75 -8.99
CA LEU A 149 2.52 -2.27 -8.14
C LEU A 149 3.89 -2.17 -8.82
N VAL A 150 3.96 -2.54 -10.09
CA VAL A 150 5.21 -2.53 -10.86
C VAL A 150 5.73 -1.11 -11.11
N GLN A 151 4.83 -0.16 -11.34
CA GLN A 151 5.20 1.22 -11.70
C GLN A 151 5.60 2.06 -10.50
N ASN A 152 5.03 1.80 -9.33
CA ASN A 152 5.16 2.68 -8.18
C ASN A 152 6.29 2.28 -7.23
N TYR A 153 6.79 1.03 -7.33
CA TYR A 153 7.63 0.51 -6.27
C TYR A 153 8.80 -0.31 -6.79
N ASP A 154 9.32 -1.13 -6.08
CA ASP A 154 10.56 -1.81 -5.99
C ASP A 154 10.87 -2.70 -7.21
N THR A 155 12.12 -2.74 -7.58
CA THR A 155 12.70 -3.73 -8.52
C THR A 155 12.60 -5.17 -8.00
N THR A 156 12.35 -5.36 -6.71
CA THR A 156 12.24 -6.67 -6.06
C THR A 156 11.20 -7.54 -6.74
N LEU A 157 9.98 -7.03 -6.96
CA LEU A 157 8.91 -7.81 -7.60
C LEU A 157 9.26 -8.16 -9.05
N SER A 158 9.83 -7.22 -9.79
CA SER A 158 10.29 -7.46 -11.17
C SER A 158 11.42 -8.50 -11.23
N ASN A 159 12.35 -8.44 -10.29
CA ASN A 159 13.44 -9.42 -10.20
C ASN A 159 12.92 -10.81 -9.84
N GLN A 160 11.97 -10.92 -8.92
CA GLN A 160 11.30 -12.19 -8.57
C GLN A 160 10.59 -12.80 -9.77
N ALA A 161 9.85 -11.99 -10.54
CA ALA A 161 9.14 -12.43 -11.74
C ALA A 161 10.11 -12.90 -12.84
N LEU A 162 11.18 -12.15 -13.10
CA LEU A 162 12.23 -12.52 -14.07
C LEU A 162 12.94 -13.79 -13.65
N TRP A 163 13.26 -13.94 -12.36
CA TRP A 163 13.91 -15.13 -11.82
C TRP A 163 13.02 -16.37 -11.93
N ALA A 164 11.74 -16.25 -11.59
CA ALA A 164 10.78 -17.35 -11.73
C ALA A 164 10.67 -17.80 -13.20
N LYS A 165 10.58 -16.85 -14.13
CA LYS A 165 10.52 -17.15 -15.57
C LYS A 165 11.80 -17.77 -16.09
N ALA A 166 12.94 -17.33 -15.62
CA ALA A 166 14.23 -17.92 -16.01
C ALA A 166 14.34 -19.37 -15.55
N LYS A 167 13.91 -19.68 -14.34
CA LYS A 167 13.85 -21.07 -13.83
C LYS A 167 12.92 -21.94 -14.67
N GLU A 168 11.73 -21.44 -15.01
CA GLU A 168 10.79 -22.14 -15.88
C GLU A 168 11.40 -22.49 -17.24
N LEU A 169 12.19 -21.56 -17.81
CA LEU A 169 12.87 -21.74 -19.09
C LEU A 169 14.16 -22.56 -19.00
N GLY A 170 14.56 -23.01 -17.81
CA GLY A 170 15.80 -23.77 -17.61
C GLY A 170 17.08 -22.96 -17.83
N ILE A 171 17.02 -21.64 -17.68
CA ILE A 171 18.18 -20.77 -17.82
C ILE A 171 19.07 -20.93 -16.58
N ASP A 172 20.31 -21.38 -16.81
CA ASP A 172 21.35 -21.49 -15.77
C ASP A 172 22.20 -20.24 -15.75
N PHE A 173 22.17 -19.49 -14.67
CA PHE A 173 22.94 -18.25 -14.50
C PHE A 173 24.37 -18.46 -14.02
N LYS A 174 24.86 -19.72 -14.01
CA LYS A 174 26.24 -20.16 -13.69
C LYS A 174 27.05 -19.18 -12.83
N GLY A 175 26.80 -19.20 -11.53
CA GLY A 175 27.68 -18.53 -10.56
C GLY A 175 27.40 -17.04 -10.34
N ASN A 176 26.30 -16.49 -10.84
CA ASN A 176 25.85 -15.16 -10.46
C ASN A 176 24.91 -15.27 -9.24
N THR A 177 25.53 -15.36 -8.05
CA THR A 177 24.83 -15.52 -6.77
C THR A 177 24.01 -14.29 -6.36
N GLU A 178 24.19 -13.14 -7.00
CA GLU A 178 23.36 -11.95 -6.77
C GLU A 178 21.95 -12.11 -7.33
N LEU A 179 21.75 -13.04 -8.27
CA LEU A 179 20.43 -13.35 -8.83
C LEU A 179 19.78 -14.57 -8.15
N GLU A 180 20.48 -15.26 -7.26
CA GLU A 180 19.97 -16.46 -6.56
C GLU A 180 19.38 -16.18 -5.19
N ASN A 181 19.51 -14.96 -4.65
CA ASN A 181 18.96 -14.49 -3.40
C ASN A 181 17.92 -13.41 -3.64
#